data_c7af1054071ce65a786c6ece38178b35
#
_entry.id   c7af1054071ce65a786c6ece38178b35
#
_cell.length_a   1.000
_cell.length_b   1.000
_cell.length_c   1.000
_cell.angle_alpha   90.00
_cell.angle_beta   90.00
_cell.angle_gamma   90.00
#
_symmetry.space_group_name_H-M   'P 1'
#
loop_
_entity.id
_entity.type
_entity.pdbx_description
1 polymer ?
#
loop_
_entity_poly.entity_id
_entity_poly.type
_entity_poly.pdbx_seq_one_letter_code
_entity_poly.pdbx_strand_id
1 'polypeptide(L)'
;MKNEPTYSLLNAINYPKDLRQLSVDQLPEVCEELRQDIIKELSCNPGHFAASLGVVELTVALHYVYNTPYDRIVWDVGHQAYGHKILTGRREAFSTNRKLGGIRPFPSPEESEYDTFTCGHASNSISAALGMAVAAERKGEKDRHVVAVIGDGSMSGGLAFEGLNNASSTANLSLINI
;
A
#
# COMPACT_ATOMS: atom_id res chain seq x y z
N MET A 1 16.88 12.54 -26.39
CA MET A 1 16.80 11.47 -25.40
C MET A 1 16.63 12.17 -24.06
N LYS A 2 15.47 12.07 -23.42
CA LYS A 2 15.32 12.56 -22.05
C LYS A 2 16.13 11.60 -21.17
N ASN A 3 17.13 12.13 -20.43
CA ASN A 3 17.84 11.32 -19.44
C ASN A 3 16.81 10.69 -18.50
N GLU A 4 16.74 9.37 -18.49
CA GLU A 4 15.93 8.68 -17.49
C GLU A 4 16.53 8.98 -16.11
N PRO A 5 15.70 9.30 -15.11
CA PRO A 5 16.21 9.53 -13.77
C PRO A 5 16.93 8.26 -13.29
N THR A 6 18.16 8.43 -12.84
CA THR A 6 18.92 7.34 -12.23
C THR A 6 18.65 7.39 -10.74
N TYR A 7 17.91 6.41 -10.24
CA TYR A 7 17.63 6.29 -8.80
C TYR A 7 18.74 5.48 -8.13
N SER A 8 19.27 6.01 -7.04
CA SER A 8 20.40 5.39 -6.33
C SER A 8 19.92 4.26 -5.39
N LEU A 9 18.82 4.46 -4.71
CA LEU A 9 18.25 3.52 -3.73
C LEU A 9 17.09 2.72 -4.30
N LEU A 10 16.13 3.38 -4.96
CA LEU A 10 14.93 2.71 -5.47
C LEU A 10 15.25 1.62 -6.50
N ASN A 11 16.35 1.77 -7.27
CA ASN A 11 16.79 0.74 -8.22
C ASN A 11 17.23 -0.58 -7.55
N ALA A 12 17.63 -0.53 -6.29
CA ALA A 12 18.01 -1.72 -5.50
C ALA A 12 16.82 -2.34 -4.74
N ILE A 13 15.66 -1.66 -4.73
CA ILE A 13 14.47 -2.11 -4.00
C ILE A 13 13.50 -2.78 -4.98
N ASN A 14 13.43 -4.11 -4.94
CA ASN A 14 12.42 -4.86 -5.67
C ASN A 14 11.24 -5.24 -4.76
N TYR A 15 11.52 -5.54 -3.49
CA TYR A 15 10.54 -5.97 -2.52
C TYR A 15 10.76 -5.28 -1.17
N PRO A 16 9.76 -5.25 -0.27
CA PRO A 16 9.89 -4.65 1.05
C PRO A 16 11.07 -5.16 1.88
N LYS A 17 11.48 -6.42 1.67
CA LYS A 17 12.68 -6.98 2.33
C LYS A 17 13.96 -6.21 1.98
N ASP A 18 14.06 -5.69 0.75
CA ASP A 18 15.22 -4.93 0.29
C ASP A 18 15.21 -3.53 0.94
N LEU A 19 14.02 -2.89 0.99
CA LEU A 19 13.81 -1.62 1.69
C LEU A 19 14.23 -1.71 3.17
N ARG A 20 13.92 -2.80 3.85
CA ARG A 20 14.27 -3.01 5.26
C ARG A 20 15.77 -3.23 5.52
N GLN A 21 16.61 -3.34 4.49
CA GLN A 21 18.07 -3.37 4.65
C GLN A 21 18.68 -1.97 4.74
N LEU A 22 17.92 -0.94 4.38
CA LEU A 22 18.40 0.44 4.45
C LEU A 22 18.36 0.99 5.87
N SER A 23 19.21 1.97 6.16
CA SER A 23 19.12 2.74 7.40
C SER A 23 17.94 3.71 7.36
N VAL A 24 17.42 4.10 8.52
CA VAL A 24 16.33 5.08 8.63
C VAL A 24 16.68 6.40 7.93
N ASP A 25 17.94 6.82 7.99
CA ASP A 25 18.41 8.07 7.37
C ASP A 25 18.36 8.06 5.84
N GLN A 26 18.27 6.88 5.22
CA GLN A 26 18.13 6.73 3.77
C GLN A 26 16.67 6.77 3.29
N LEU A 27 15.70 6.60 4.20
CA LEU A 27 14.29 6.54 3.82
C LEU A 27 13.76 7.84 3.19
N PRO A 28 14.17 9.05 3.61
CA PRO A 28 13.78 10.27 2.91
C PRO A 28 14.19 10.31 1.45
N GLU A 29 15.38 9.80 1.10
CA GLU A 29 15.84 9.70 -0.29
C GLU A 29 15.00 8.69 -1.08
N VAL A 30 14.68 7.52 -0.48
CA VAL A 30 13.76 6.55 -1.10
C VAL A 30 12.38 7.17 -1.37
N CYS A 31 11.85 7.97 -0.41
CA CYS A 31 10.58 8.67 -0.61
C CYS A 31 10.63 9.62 -1.78
N GLU A 32 11.71 10.40 -1.91
CA GLU A 32 11.85 11.34 -3.02
C GLU A 32 12.00 10.61 -4.37
N GLU A 33 12.82 9.56 -4.43
CA GLU A 33 12.98 8.76 -5.65
C GLU A 33 11.65 8.09 -6.05
N LEU A 34 10.91 7.52 -5.10
CA LEU A 34 9.59 6.94 -5.32
C LEU A 34 8.58 7.98 -5.82
N ARG A 35 8.61 9.20 -5.26
CA ARG A 35 7.79 10.33 -5.69
C ARG A 35 8.08 10.68 -7.15
N GLN A 36 9.34 10.80 -7.50
CA GLN A 36 9.76 11.12 -8.86
C GLN A 36 9.38 10.01 -9.86
N ASP A 37 9.48 8.74 -9.46
CA ASP A 37 9.07 7.61 -10.29
C ASP A 37 7.55 7.65 -10.56
N ILE A 38 6.72 7.91 -9.54
CA ILE A 38 5.28 8.09 -9.67
C ILE A 38 4.95 9.26 -10.59
N ILE A 39 5.61 10.41 -10.42
CA ILE A 39 5.41 11.60 -11.26
C ILE A 39 5.74 11.29 -12.72
N LYS A 40 6.89 10.65 -12.97
CA LYS A 40 7.33 10.26 -14.31
C LYS A 40 6.28 9.37 -14.98
N GLU A 41 5.87 8.32 -14.31
CA GLU A 41 4.91 7.36 -14.86
C GLU A 41 3.53 8.00 -15.14
N LEU A 42 3.03 8.79 -14.20
CA LEU A 42 1.73 9.45 -14.35
C LEU A 42 1.75 10.64 -15.32
N SER A 43 2.92 11.16 -15.68
CA SER A 43 3.06 12.14 -16.76
C SER A 43 2.74 11.56 -18.14
N CYS A 44 2.88 10.23 -18.28
CA CYS A 44 2.64 9.49 -19.53
C CYS A 44 1.36 8.66 -19.48
N ASN A 45 0.93 8.25 -18.29
CA ASN A 45 -0.21 7.36 -18.09
C ASN A 45 -1.20 8.00 -17.09
N PRO A 46 -2.49 8.10 -17.42
CA PRO A 46 -3.47 8.69 -16.52
C PRO A 46 -3.65 7.85 -15.26
N GLY A 47 -3.79 8.51 -14.10
CA GLY A 47 -3.95 7.85 -12.81
C GLY A 47 -4.33 8.79 -11.67
N HIS A 48 -4.34 8.26 -10.45
CA HIS A 48 -4.63 9.00 -9.23
C HIS A 48 -3.34 9.67 -8.70
N PHE A 49 -3.08 10.88 -9.17
CA PHE A 49 -1.83 11.59 -8.93
C PHE A 49 -1.69 12.05 -7.48
N ALA A 50 -2.56 12.96 -7.04
CA ALA A 50 -2.47 13.58 -5.71
C ALA A 50 -2.58 12.57 -4.57
N ALA A 51 -3.52 11.63 -4.67
CA ALA A 51 -3.72 10.61 -3.65
C ALA A 51 -2.49 9.71 -3.44
N SER A 52 -1.78 9.37 -4.53
CA SER A 52 -0.58 8.55 -4.44
C SER A 52 0.63 9.33 -3.93
N LEU A 53 0.76 10.61 -4.30
CA LEU A 53 1.86 11.45 -3.81
C LEU A 53 1.72 11.82 -2.33
N GLY A 54 0.48 11.97 -1.85
CA GLY A 54 0.20 12.30 -0.45
C GLY A 54 0.55 11.20 0.56
N VAL A 55 0.79 9.97 0.10
CA VAL A 55 1.07 8.83 0.97
C VAL A 55 2.41 8.14 0.68
N VAL A 56 3.34 8.81 0.02
CA VAL A 56 4.65 8.24 -0.31
C VAL A 56 5.40 7.87 0.97
N GLU A 57 5.56 8.80 1.90
CA GLU A 57 6.25 8.59 3.17
C GLU A 57 5.56 7.52 4.00
N LEU A 58 4.24 7.55 4.07
CA LEU A 58 3.45 6.52 4.76
C LEU A 58 3.68 5.14 4.14
N THR A 59 3.67 5.03 2.82
CA THR A 59 3.87 3.76 2.12
C THR A 59 5.26 3.18 2.40
N VAL A 60 6.30 4.01 2.33
CA VAL A 60 7.67 3.63 2.66
C VAL A 60 7.76 3.18 4.12
N ALA A 61 7.21 3.96 5.05
CA ALA A 61 7.20 3.63 6.47
C ALA A 61 6.47 2.32 6.78
N LEU A 62 5.31 2.08 6.16
CA LEU A 62 4.55 0.84 6.33
C LEU A 62 5.35 -0.39 5.89
N HIS A 63 5.98 -0.33 4.70
CA HIS A 63 6.78 -1.45 4.20
C HIS A 63 8.13 -1.61 4.91
N TYR A 64 8.61 -0.56 5.56
CA TYR A 64 9.81 -0.62 6.39
C TYR A 64 9.53 -1.26 7.75
N VAL A 65 8.44 -0.88 8.41
CA VAL A 65 8.10 -1.31 9.77
C VAL A 65 7.44 -2.68 9.79
N TYR A 66 6.48 -2.93 8.90
CA TYR A 66 5.71 -4.18 8.88
C TYR A 66 6.37 -5.23 7.97
N ASN A 67 6.36 -6.46 8.41
CA ASN A 67 6.94 -7.60 7.68
C ASN A 67 5.97 -8.15 6.63
N THR A 68 5.64 -7.32 5.61
CA THR A 68 4.81 -7.77 4.49
C THR A 68 5.54 -8.80 3.62
N PRO A 69 4.85 -9.81 3.05
CA PRO A 69 3.40 -10.04 3.05
C PRO A 69 2.86 -10.81 4.27
N TYR A 70 3.70 -11.18 5.26
CA TYR A 70 3.22 -11.83 6.49
C TYR A 70 2.25 -10.92 7.24
N ASP A 71 2.67 -9.67 7.54
CA ASP A 71 1.76 -8.62 7.97
C ASP A 71 0.89 -8.17 6.79
N ARG A 72 -0.31 -7.71 7.06
CA ARG A 72 -1.31 -7.39 6.04
C ARG A 72 -1.60 -5.90 6.00
N ILE A 73 -1.55 -5.32 4.80
CA ILE A 73 -1.98 -3.93 4.55
C ILE A 73 -3.22 -3.97 3.66
N VAL A 74 -4.30 -3.36 4.12
CA VAL A 74 -5.56 -3.22 3.38
C VAL A 74 -5.74 -1.75 3.02
N TRP A 75 -5.68 -1.45 1.73
CA TRP A 75 -5.89 -0.11 1.19
C TRP A 75 -7.37 0.12 0.91
N ASP A 76 -7.98 1.13 1.53
CA ASP A 76 -9.36 1.50 1.20
C ASP A 76 -9.43 2.10 -0.20
N VAL A 77 -10.35 1.63 -1.04
CA VAL A 77 -10.40 1.91 -2.48
C VAL A 77 -9.16 1.43 -3.24
N GLY A 78 -7.96 1.78 -2.78
CA GLY A 78 -6.67 1.38 -3.37
C GLY A 78 -6.12 2.35 -4.42
N HIS A 79 -6.76 3.50 -4.63
CA HIS A 79 -6.31 4.53 -5.58
C HIS A 79 -5.00 5.23 -5.16
N GLN A 80 -4.65 5.17 -3.89
CA GLN A 80 -3.41 5.69 -3.31
C GLN A 80 -2.26 4.67 -3.26
N ALA A 81 -2.46 3.44 -3.74
CA ALA A 81 -1.53 2.33 -3.56
C ALA A 81 -0.47 2.20 -4.67
N TYR A 82 -0.13 3.27 -5.40
CA TYR A 82 0.87 3.19 -6.46
C TYR A 82 2.28 2.94 -5.92
N GLY A 83 2.67 3.64 -4.86
CA GLY A 83 3.93 3.38 -4.16
C GLY A 83 4.02 1.94 -3.64
N HIS A 84 2.92 1.42 -3.10
CA HIS A 84 2.83 0.02 -2.69
C HIS A 84 3.11 -0.95 -3.85
N LYS A 85 2.53 -0.73 -5.03
CA LYS A 85 2.80 -1.57 -6.21
C LYS A 85 4.26 -1.51 -6.64
N ILE A 86 4.84 -0.31 -6.67
CA ILE A 86 6.24 -0.11 -7.05
C ILE A 86 7.18 -0.84 -6.08
N LEU A 87 6.96 -0.72 -4.77
CA LEU A 87 7.79 -1.35 -3.73
C LEU A 87 7.56 -2.86 -3.57
N THR A 88 6.58 -3.42 -4.26
CA THR A 88 6.20 -4.85 -4.17
C THR A 88 6.34 -5.60 -5.49
N GLY A 89 7.41 -5.32 -6.24
CA GLY A 89 7.85 -6.08 -7.41
C GLY A 89 7.19 -5.69 -8.73
N ARG A 90 6.40 -4.61 -8.77
CA ARG A 90 5.66 -4.20 -9.98
C ARG A 90 6.17 -2.92 -10.61
N ARG A 91 7.36 -2.45 -10.24
CA ARG A 91 7.92 -1.21 -10.75
C ARG A 91 8.10 -1.21 -12.26
N GLU A 92 8.73 -2.24 -12.82
CA GLU A 92 8.92 -2.35 -14.26
C GLU A 92 7.60 -2.44 -15.04
N ALA A 93 6.62 -3.16 -14.46
CA ALA A 93 5.30 -3.29 -15.05
C ALA A 93 4.40 -2.06 -14.85
N PHE A 94 4.83 -1.08 -14.02
CA PHE A 94 3.95 0.03 -13.62
C PHE A 94 3.52 0.92 -14.80
N SER A 95 4.35 1.00 -15.84
CA SER A 95 3.99 1.68 -17.11
C SER A 95 2.76 1.07 -17.81
N THR A 96 2.36 -0.15 -17.43
CA THR A 96 1.18 -0.84 -17.95
C THR A 96 -0.06 -0.69 -17.04
N ASN A 97 0.07 0.05 -15.93
CA ASN A 97 -1.01 0.23 -14.97
C ASN A 97 -2.27 0.80 -15.65
N ARG A 98 -3.42 0.18 -15.42
CA ARG A 98 -4.73 0.55 -16.01
C ARG A 98 -4.85 0.32 -17.53
N LYS A 99 -3.89 -0.32 -18.17
CA LYS A 99 -3.97 -0.69 -19.59
C LYS A 99 -4.51 -2.11 -19.75
N LEU A 100 -5.13 -2.36 -20.90
CA LEU A 100 -5.59 -3.71 -21.24
C LEU A 100 -4.40 -4.67 -21.29
N GLY A 101 -4.47 -5.78 -20.54
CA GLY A 101 -3.39 -6.75 -20.42
C GLY A 101 -2.22 -6.32 -19.52
N GLY A 102 -2.30 -5.12 -18.91
CA GLY A 102 -1.35 -4.62 -17.93
C GLY A 102 -1.77 -4.91 -16.49
N ILE A 103 -1.05 -4.31 -15.54
CA ILE A 103 -1.39 -4.45 -14.12
C ILE A 103 -2.68 -3.72 -13.77
N ARG A 104 -3.39 -4.24 -12.77
CA ARG A 104 -4.68 -3.73 -12.31
C ARG A 104 -4.56 -2.31 -11.73
N PRO A 105 -5.62 -1.49 -11.83
CA PRO A 105 -5.60 -0.13 -11.27
C PRO A 105 -5.48 -0.09 -9.75
N PHE A 106 -6.01 -1.11 -9.07
CA PHE A 106 -6.05 -1.24 -7.62
C PHE A 106 -5.38 -2.54 -7.16
N PRO A 107 -4.96 -2.65 -5.89
CA PRO A 107 -4.46 -3.91 -5.34
C PRO A 107 -5.44 -5.06 -5.52
N SER A 108 -4.91 -6.23 -5.85
CA SER A 108 -5.68 -7.48 -6.01
C SER A 108 -4.81 -8.70 -5.69
N PRO A 109 -5.27 -9.63 -4.84
CA PRO A 109 -4.54 -10.86 -4.50
C PRO A 109 -4.21 -11.75 -5.71
N GLU A 110 -4.93 -11.59 -6.82
CA GLU A 110 -4.63 -12.30 -8.07
C GLU A 110 -3.39 -11.74 -8.80
N GLU A 111 -2.95 -10.53 -8.43
CA GLU A 111 -1.81 -9.85 -9.06
C GLU A 111 -0.52 -10.01 -8.22
N SER A 112 -0.64 -9.98 -6.90
CA SER A 112 0.51 -10.01 -6.00
C SER A 112 0.16 -10.60 -4.64
N GLU A 113 1.05 -11.37 -4.05
CA GLU A 113 0.94 -11.84 -2.66
C GLU A 113 0.93 -10.73 -1.61
N TYR A 114 1.43 -9.55 -1.98
CA TYR A 114 1.42 -8.34 -1.14
C TYR A 114 0.05 -7.65 -1.12
N ASP A 115 -0.81 -7.95 -2.08
CA ASP A 115 -2.16 -7.41 -2.19
C ASP A 115 -3.12 -8.29 -1.40
N THR A 116 -3.45 -7.92 -0.19
CA THR A 116 -4.18 -8.77 0.76
C THR A 116 -5.69 -8.78 0.56
N PHE A 117 -6.22 -7.82 -0.20
CA PHE A 117 -7.64 -7.63 -0.43
C PHE A 117 -7.91 -7.03 -1.80
N THR A 118 -8.97 -7.47 -2.47
CA THR A 118 -9.39 -6.86 -3.74
C THR A 118 -10.03 -5.51 -3.47
N CYS A 119 -9.32 -4.44 -3.82
CA CYS A 119 -9.75 -3.07 -3.61
C CYS A 119 -10.68 -2.56 -4.72
N GLY A 120 -11.27 -1.37 -4.51
CA GLY A 120 -12.13 -0.69 -5.46
C GLY A 120 -13.33 0.04 -4.81
N HIS A 121 -13.88 -0.51 -3.73
CA HIS A 121 -14.99 0.11 -2.98
C HIS A 121 -14.48 0.83 -1.74
N ALA A 122 -15.12 1.96 -1.42
CA ALA A 122 -14.81 2.76 -0.24
C ALA A 122 -15.43 2.17 1.05
N SER A 123 -14.85 2.52 2.18
CA SER A 123 -15.37 2.30 3.54
C SER A 123 -15.32 0.84 4.03
N ASN A 124 -14.78 -0.10 3.28
CA ASN A 124 -14.78 -1.53 3.62
C ASN A 124 -13.45 -2.05 4.20
N SER A 125 -12.38 -1.28 4.12
CA SER A 125 -11.05 -1.70 4.55
C SER A 125 -10.98 -2.06 6.03
N ILE A 126 -11.66 -1.32 6.90
CA ILE A 126 -11.67 -1.56 8.35
C ILE A 126 -12.30 -2.92 8.64
N SER A 127 -13.47 -3.21 8.07
CA SER A 127 -14.15 -4.48 8.27
C SER A 127 -13.37 -5.66 7.70
N ALA A 128 -12.74 -5.48 6.54
CA ALA A 128 -11.88 -6.50 5.93
C ALA A 128 -10.64 -6.78 6.80
N ALA A 129 -9.95 -5.73 7.24
CA ALA A 129 -8.78 -5.84 8.11
C ALA A 129 -9.13 -6.45 9.47
N LEU A 130 -10.28 -6.08 10.05
CA LEU A 130 -10.78 -6.67 11.29
C LEU A 130 -10.98 -8.18 11.14
N GLY A 131 -11.63 -8.61 10.05
CA GLY A 131 -11.82 -10.04 9.77
C GLY A 131 -10.48 -10.80 9.67
N MET A 132 -9.47 -10.19 9.03
CA MET A 132 -8.12 -10.77 8.93
C MET A 132 -7.42 -10.83 10.30
N ALA A 133 -7.53 -9.79 11.12
CA ALA A 133 -6.94 -9.75 12.46
C ALA A 133 -7.57 -10.81 13.39
N VAL A 134 -8.90 -10.92 13.39
CA VAL A 134 -9.62 -11.97 14.14
C VAL A 134 -9.25 -13.38 13.66
N ALA A 135 -9.10 -13.57 12.36
CA ALA A 135 -8.67 -14.85 11.80
C ALA A 135 -7.24 -15.22 12.22
N ALA A 136 -6.32 -14.24 12.23
CA ALA A 136 -4.95 -14.41 12.69
C ALA A 136 -4.91 -14.79 14.17
N GLU A 137 -5.66 -14.10 15.02
CA GLU A 137 -5.78 -14.40 16.44
C GLU A 137 -6.29 -15.83 16.69
N ARG A 138 -7.37 -16.24 15.99
CA ARG A 138 -7.93 -17.60 16.11
C ARG A 138 -6.98 -18.71 15.64
N LYS A 139 -6.08 -18.38 14.69
CA LYS A 139 -5.03 -19.29 14.23
C LYS A 139 -3.80 -19.31 15.14
N GLY A 140 -3.75 -18.47 16.16
CA GLY A 140 -2.60 -18.34 17.05
C GLY A 140 -1.43 -17.55 16.45
N GLU A 141 -1.65 -16.80 15.37
CA GLU A 141 -0.66 -15.96 14.69
C GLU A 141 -0.52 -14.60 15.43
N LYS A 142 -0.05 -14.64 16.67
CA LYS A 142 -0.04 -13.52 17.60
C LYS A 142 0.84 -12.35 17.14
N ASP A 143 1.87 -12.63 16.33
CA ASP A 143 2.84 -11.65 15.85
C ASP A 143 2.41 -11.05 14.49
N ARG A 144 1.27 -11.46 13.93
CA ARG A 144 0.76 -10.89 12.69
C ARG A 144 0.02 -9.59 12.96
N HIS A 145 0.44 -8.54 12.29
CA HIS A 145 -0.25 -7.26 12.28
C HIS A 145 -1.12 -7.11 11.03
N VAL A 146 -2.25 -6.44 11.19
CA VAL A 146 -3.12 -6.06 10.08
C VAL A 146 -3.34 -4.55 10.13
N VAL A 147 -3.09 -3.87 9.03
CA VAL A 147 -3.18 -2.41 8.93
C VAL A 147 -4.24 -2.04 7.90
N ALA A 148 -5.24 -1.27 8.28
CA ALA A 148 -6.17 -0.64 7.35
C ALA A 148 -5.73 0.81 7.09
N VAL A 149 -5.56 1.17 5.82
CA VAL A 149 -5.27 2.55 5.38
C VAL A 149 -6.51 3.08 4.69
N ILE A 150 -7.14 4.09 5.28
CA ILE A 150 -8.41 4.65 4.82
C ILE A 150 -8.32 6.17 4.68
N GLY A 151 -8.84 6.70 3.56
CA GLY A 151 -8.95 8.14 3.36
C GLY A 151 -10.13 8.75 4.10
N ASP A 152 -10.05 10.04 4.42
CA ASP A 152 -11.08 10.82 5.11
C ASP A 152 -12.44 10.75 4.39
N GLY A 153 -12.44 10.82 3.06
CA GLY A 153 -13.65 10.66 2.25
C GLY A 153 -14.32 9.30 2.42
N SER A 154 -13.54 8.22 2.56
CA SER A 154 -14.05 6.88 2.81
C SER A 154 -14.61 6.70 4.22
N MET A 155 -14.17 7.52 5.18
CA MET A 155 -14.74 7.55 6.53
C MET A 155 -16.18 8.09 6.57
N SER A 156 -16.67 8.74 5.53
CA SER A 156 -18.06 9.21 5.45
C SER A 156 -19.09 8.08 5.30
N GLY A 157 -18.66 6.86 4.93
CA GLY A 157 -19.56 5.72 4.80
C GLY A 157 -19.87 5.03 6.13
N GLY A 158 -21.13 4.68 6.38
CA GLY A 158 -21.58 4.04 7.63
C GLY A 158 -20.84 2.74 7.93
N LEU A 159 -20.47 1.96 6.91
CA LEU A 159 -19.73 0.71 7.05
C LEU A 159 -18.38 0.90 7.76
N ALA A 160 -17.70 2.02 7.54
CA ALA A 160 -16.43 2.34 8.22
C ALA A 160 -16.64 2.48 9.74
N PHE A 161 -17.71 3.18 10.16
CA PHE A 161 -18.02 3.36 11.57
C PHE A 161 -18.51 2.07 12.24
N GLU A 162 -19.25 1.24 11.53
CA GLU A 162 -19.66 -0.08 12.05
C GLU A 162 -18.42 -0.98 12.25
N GLY A 163 -17.49 -0.96 11.28
CA GLY A 163 -16.21 -1.65 11.41
C GLY A 163 -15.41 -1.15 12.62
N LEU A 164 -15.31 0.18 12.81
CA LEU A 164 -14.64 0.79 13.97
C LEU A 164 -15.28 0.37 15.30
N ASN A 165 -16.59 0.44 15.42
CA ASN A 165 -17.28 0.04 16.64
C ASN A 165 -16.99 -1.42 17.01
N ASN A 166 -16.91 -2.29 16.00
CA ASN A 166 -16.62 -3.71 16.22
C ASN A 166 -15.15 -4.00 16.49
N ALA A 167 -14.23 -3.13 16.02
CA ALA A 167 -12.78 -3.31 16.13
C ALA A 167 -12.22 -3.11 17.55
N SER A 168 -12.99 -2.54 18.46
CA SER A 168 -12.53 -2.16 19.82
C SER A 168 -12.00 -3.31 20.67
N SER A 169 -12.32 -4.56 20.31
CA SER A 169 -11.91 -5.77 21.03
C SER A 169 -10.75 -6.54 20.36
N THR A 170 -10.18 -6.03 19.26
CA THR A 170 -9.17 -6.76 18.47
C THR A 170 -7.78 -6.17 18.66
N ALA A 171 -6.82 -6.99 19.14
CA ALA A 171 -5.52 -6.50 19.60
C ALA A 171 -4.53 -6.12 18.48
N ASN A 172 -4.57 -6.77 17.31
CA ASN A 172 -3.53 -6.64 16.26
C ASN A 172 -4.04 -5.93 14.99
N LEU A 173 -5.06 -5.10 15.13
CA LEU A 173 -5.56 -4.23 14.07
C LEU A 173 -5.04 -2.81 14.30
N SER A 174 -4.38 -2.26 13.28
CA SER A 174 -4.00 -0.85 13.22
C SER A 174 -4.84 -0.13 12.18
N LEU A 175 -5.26 1.09 12.50
CA LEU A 175 -5.99 1.97 11.59
C LEU A 175 -5.18 3.23 11.33
N ILE A 176 -5.02 3.57 10.05
CA ILE A 176 -4.39 4.81 9.61
C ILE A 176 -5.39 5.56 8.74
N ASN A 177 -5.76 6.74 9.18
CA ASN A 177 -6.58 7.69 8.41
C ASN A 177 -5.67 8.71 7.71
N ILE A 178 -5.92 8.96 6.44
CA ILE A 178 -5.16 9.86 5.56
C ILE A 178 -6.08 10.86 4.86
#